data_d6de3cac8aae65bd1ee12c9f584e9487
#
_entry.id   d6de3cac8aae65bd1ee12c9f584e9487
#
_cell.length_a   1.000
_cell.length_b   1.000
_cell.length_c   1.000
_cell.angle_alpha   90.00
_cell.angle_beta   90.00
_cell.angle_gamma   90.00
#
_symmetry.space_group_name_H-M   'P 1'
#
loop_
_entity.id
_entity.type
_entity.pdbx_description
1 polymer ?
#
loop_
_entity_poly.entity_id
_entity_poly.type
_entity_poly.pdbx_seq_one_letter_code
_entity_poly.pdbx_strand_id
1 'polypeptide(L)'
;MRDLQDIRELINPEGITDGKIVAAQARFYDYCKMINPKFYRDDRPYQRDLCETLQAIFEGRLINKDTGEPYKNLMINLPPRHGKSYTLTLFVQWCMGKKNDTRVISVSYNDILAGRFARNVRDGIDADKIDSKVTIFHDVFPTTRVKQGDAAAQLWSLEGQFFNYLATGFGGTITGIGCSMGIIDDPIKNDQEAFNDHVLDEQWSWYTDTFLSRIEEGGMQIIVMTRWSTKDLCGRLLESEDCCTAT
;
A
#
# COMPACT_ATOMS: atom_id res chain seq x y z
N MET A 1 24.52 39.20 10.00
CA MET A 1 23.31 38.45 9.67
C MET A 1 23.78 37.03 9.40
N ARG A 2 23.37 36.05 10.21
CA ARG A 2 23.62 34.62 9.85
C ARG A 2 22.78 34.30 8.63
N ASP A 3 23.40 33.68 7.66
CA ASP A 3 22.73 33.29 6.41
C ASP A 3 21.57 32.33 6.73
N LEU A 4 20.48 32.41 5.98
CA LEU A 4 19.34 31.50 6.12
C LEU A 4 19.76 30.04 5.95
N GLN A 5 20.86 29.79 5.24
CA GLN A 5 21.48 28.50 5.06
C GLN A 5 22.11 27.98 6.36
N ASP A 6 22.84 28.86 7.11
CA ASP A 6 23.41 28.54 8.43
C ASP A 6 22.32 28.21 9.47
N ILE A 7 21.18 28.89 9.39
CA ILE A 7 20.04 28.64 10.30
C ILE A 7 19.37 27.31 9.96
N ARG A 8 19.25 26.97 8.68
CA ARG A 8 18.71 25.67 8.24
C ARG A 8 19.60 24.49 8.65
N GLU A 9 20.93 24.64 8.57
CA GLU A 9 21.90 23.61 9.02
C GLU A 9 21.89 23.44 10.55
N LEU A 10 21.63 24.50 11.32
CA LEU A 10 21.49 24.45 12.78
C LEU A 10 20.17 23.76 13.24
N ILE A 11 19.11 23.87 12.43
CA ILE A 11 17.80 23.27 12.71
C ILE A 11 17.75 21.80 12.25
N ASN A 12 18.58 21.40 11.28
CA ASN A 12 18.59 20.05 10.72
C ASN A 12 20.03 19.55 10.42
N PRO A 13 20.82 19.24 11.45
CA PRO A 13 22.24 18.92 11.32
C PRO A 13 22.56 17.63 10.50
N GLU A 14 21.57 16.78 10.18
CA GLU A 14 21.72 15.61 9.29
C GLU A 14 20.94 15.79 7.97
N GLY A 15 20.47 17.01 7.71
CA GLY A 15 20.08 17.55 6.41
C GLY A 15 19.09 16.73 5.59
N ILE A 16 17.79 16.79 5.96
CA ILE A 16 16.75 16.63 4.94
C ILE A 16 16.88 17.83 4.02
N THR A 17 17.55 17.66 2.88
CA THR A 17 17.67 18.71 1.88
C THR A 17 16.41 18.72 1.01
N ASP A 18 16.04 19.90 0.46
CA ASP A 18 14.93 20.04 -0.48
C ASP A 18 15.04 19.01 -1.62
N GLY A 19 16.25 18.69 -2.07
CA GLY A 19 16.50 17.67 -3.10
C GLY A 19 16.14 16.25 -2.66
N LYS A 20 16.34 15.88 -1.38
CA LYS A 20 15.93 14.55 -0.87
C LYS A 20 14.42 14.46 -0.74
N ILE A 21 13.75 15.55 -0.34
CA ILE A 21 12.27 15.60 -0.29
C ILE A 21 11.70 15.44 -1.69
N VAL A 22 12.19 16.19 -2.66
CA VAL A 22 11.74 16.07 -4.07
C VAL A 22 11.97 14.65 -4.61
N ALA A 23 13.12 14.04 -4.30
CA ALA A 23 13.40 12.65 -4.68
C ALA A 23 12.40 11.67 -4.04
N ALA A 24 12.10 11.83 -2.74
CA ALA A 24 11.15 10.99 -2.02
C ALA A 24 9.70 11.18 -2.51
N GLN A 25 9.33 12.39 -2.87
CA GLN A 25 8.05 12.65 -3.52
C GLN A 25 7.96 11.99 -4.91
N ALA A 26 9.05 11.99 -5.68
CA ALA A 26 9.08 11.44 -7.03
C ALA A 26 9.23 9.92 -7.05
N ARG A 27 9.99 9.33 -6.12
CA ARG A 27 10.33 7.91 -6.12
C ARG A 27 9.98 7.24 -4.79
N PHE A 28 9.16 6.21 -4.87
CA PHE A 28 8.68 5.50 -3.69
C PHE A 28 9.82 4.84 -2.89
N TYR A 29 10.83 4.27 -3.54
CA TYR A 29 11.98 3.70 -2.83
C TYR A 29 12.75 4.75 -2.02
N ASP A 30 12.93 5.97 -2.55
CA ASP A 30 13.59 7.06 -1.82
C ASP A 30 12.76 7.52 -0.62
N TYR A 31 11.43 7.56 -0.74
CA TYR A 31 10.53 7.78 0.38
C TYR A 31 10.73 6.71 1.46
N CYS A 32 10.72 5.44 1.09
CA CYS A 32 10.96 4.34 2.01
C CYS A 32 12.31 4.45 2.74
N LYS A 33 13.38 4.80 2.01
CA LYS A 33 14.71 5.03 2.61
C LYS A 33 14.72 6.22 3.57
N MET A 34 13.97 7.27 3.29
CA MET A 34 13.87 8.42 4.20
C MET A 34 13.11 8.06 5.49
N ILE A 35 12.00 7.33 5.37
CA ILE A 35 11.18 6.94 6.54
C ILE A 35 11.89 5.89 7.41
N ASN A 36 12.52 4.88 6.79
CA ASN A 36 13.19 3.81 7.54
C ASN A 36 14.48 3.35 6.86
N PRO A 37 15.59 4.11 6.98
CA PRO A 37 16.87 3.78 6.35
C PRO A 37 17.51 2.50 6.91
N LYS A 38 17.14 2.08 8.13
CA LYS A 38 17.62 0.83 8.71
C LYS A 38 17.00 -0.41 8.07
N PHE A 39 15.79 -0.29 7.59
CA PHE A 39 15.08 -1.38 6.93
C PHE A 39 15.38 -1.41 5.43
N TYR A 40 15.24 -0.27 4.71
CA TYR A 40 15.48 -0.16 3.27
C TYR A 40 16.96 0.13 2.99
N ARG A 41 17.68 -0.93 2.67
CA ARG A 41 19.12 -0.90 2.53
C ARG A 41 19.54 -1.31 1.12
N ASP A 42 20.67 -0.76 0.64
CA ASP A 42 21.17 -1.03 -0.71
C ASP A 42 21.66 -2.47 -0.90
N ASP A 43 22.00 -3.18 0.20
CA ASP A 43 22.34 -4.60 0.18
C ASP A 43 21.13 -5.55 0.10
N ARG A 44 19.94 -5.02 -0.08
CA ARG A 44 18.66 -5.76 -0.22
C ARG A 44 17.96 -5.38 -1.52
N PRO A 45 18.45 -5.81 -2.69
CA PRO A 45 17.92 -5.39 -3.99
C PRO A 45 16.43 -5.67 -4.15
N TYR A 46 15.92 -6.78 -3.60
CA TYR A 46 14.49 -7.12 -3.66
C TYR A 46 13.56 -6.04 -3.09
N GLN A 47 14.03 -5.25 -2.11
CA GLN A 47 13.23 -4.15 -1.55
C GLN A 47 13.09 -3.01 -2.55
N ARG A 48 14.15 -2.72 -3.29
CA ARG A 48 14.13 -1.72 -4.37
C ARG A 48 13.20 -2.19 -5.48
N ASP A 49 13.38 -3.44 -5.95
CA ASP A 49 12.58 -4.02 -7.04
C ASP A 49 11.09 -4.01 -6.69
N LEU A 50 10.75 -4.37 -5.44
CA LEU A 50 9.38 -4.32 -4.94
C LEU A 50 8.82 -2.89 -4.97
N CYS A 51 9.58 -1.91 -4.47
CA CYS A 51 9.14 -0.51 -4.46
C CYS A 51 8.99 0.05 -5.89
N GLU A 52 9.91 -0.26 -6.80
CA GLU A 52 9.86 0.19 -8.19
C GLU A 52 8.70 -0.45 -8.94
N THR A 53 8.40 -1.73 -8.68
CA THR A 53 7.24 -2.43 -9.25
C THR A 53 5.92 -1.83 -8.76
N LEU A 54 5.79 -1.58 -7.44
CA LEU A 54 4.62 -0.93 -6.85
C LEU A 54 4.41 0.48 -7.42
N GLN A 55 5.47 1.25 -7.57
CA GLN A 55 5.39 2.57 -8.19
C GLN A 55 5.02 2.46 -9.67
N ALA A 56 5.58 1.51 -10.40
CA ALA A 56 5.33 1.36 -11.83
C ALA A 56 3.86 1.01 -12.14
N ILE A 57 3.22 0.17 -11.31
CA ILE A 57 1.79 -0.13 -11.49
C ILE A 57 0.92 1.10 -11.15
N PHE A 58 1.24 1.82 -10.07
CA PHE A 58 0.51 3.03 -9.67
C PHE A 58 0.56 4.13 -10.74
N GLU A 59 1.70 4.27 -11.41
CA GLU A 59 1.92 5.25 -12.48
C GLU A 59 1.52 4.74 -13.87
N GLY A 60 0.98 3.51 -13.98
CA GLY A 60 0.60 2.91 -15.27
C GLY A 60 1.78 2.63 -16.21
N ARG A 61 2.99 2.49 -15.67
CA ARG A 61 4.22 2.23 -16.45
C ARG A 61 4.54 0.74 -16.63
N LEU A 62 3.85 -0.12 -15.92
CA LEU A 62 3.99 -1.56 -16.04
C LEU A 62 3.08 -2.04 -17.18
N ILE A 63 3.66 -2.24 -18.35
CA ILE A 63 2.92 -2.50 -19.59
C ILE A 63 2.90 -4.01 -19.88
N ASN A 64 1.72 -4.54 -20.18
CA ASN A 64 1.54 -5.87 -20.75
C ASN A 64 2.06 -5.86 -22.20
N LYS A 65 3.05 -6.72 -22.47
CA LYS A 65 3.72 -6.75 -23.80
C LYS A 65 2.82 -7.28 -24.91
N ASP A 66 1.82 -8.09 -24.56
CA ASP A 66 0.93 -8.70 -25.54
C ASP A 66 -0.22 -7.79 -25.94
N THR A 67 -0.77 -7.03 -24.98
CA THR A 67 -1.89 -6.11 -25.23
C THR A 67 -1.47 -4.66 -25.46
N GLY A 68 -0.27 -4.27 -25.00
CA GLY A 68 0.19 -2.86 -25.00
C GLY A 68 -0.46 -1.98 -23.92
N GLU A 69 -1.34 -2.56 -23.09
CA GLU A 69 -2.07 -1.84 -22.04
C GLU A 69 -1.33 -1.92 -20.68
N PRO A 70 -1.50 -0.92 -19.79
CA PRO A 70 -0.97 -1.00 -18.45
C PRO A 70 -1.60 -2.15 -17.65
N TYR A 71 -0.76 -2.92 -16.95
CA TYR A 71 -1.26 -3.85 -15.94
C TYR A 71 -1.99 -3.11 -14.84
N LYS A 72 -3.13 -3.66 -14.41
CA LYS A 72 -3.94 -3.16 -13.28
C LYS A 72 -3.92 -4.12 -12.10
N ASN A 73 -3.43 -5.32 -12.30
CA ASN A 73 -3.42 -6.40 -11.31
C ASN A 73 -1.97 -6.79 -11.00
N LEU A 74 -1.57 -6.69 -9.73
CA LEU A 74 -0.24 -7.07 -9.27
C LEU A 74 -0.35 -8.12 -8.17
N MET A 75 0.29 -9.26 -8.37
CA MET A 75 0.47 -10.28 -7.32
C MET A 75 1.89 -10.23 -6.77
N ILE A 76 2.02 -10.18 -5.44
CA ILE A 76 3.30 -10.15 -4.74
C ILE A 76 3.38 -11.39 -3.85
N ASN A 77 4.30 -12.28 -4.17
CA ASN A 77 4.56 -13.49 -3.41
C ASN A 77 5.97 -13.44 -2.81
N LEU A 78 6.07 -13.08 -1.53
CA LEU A 78 7.32 -13.03 -0.80
C LEU A 78 7.21 -13.87 0.47
N PRO A 79 8.32 -14.46 0.95
CA PRO A 79 8.33 -15.18 2.21
C PRO A 79 7.89 -14.32 3.40
N PRO A 80 7.40 -14.93 4.50
CA PRO A 80 7.12 -14.20 5.73
C PRO A 80 8.33 -13.40 6.22
N ARG A 81 8.08 -12.28 6.92
CA ARG A 81 9.10 -11.39 7.53
C ARG A 81 10.01 -10.64 6.53
N HIS A 82 9.68 -10.64 5.24
CA HIS A 82 10.38 -9.82 4.23
C HIS A 82 9.79 -8.40 4.07
N GLY A 83 8.88 -8.00 4.97
CA GLY A 83 8.37 -6.63 5.03
C GLY A 83 7.24 -6.32 4.05
N LYS A 84 6.53 -7.32 3.51
CA LYS A 84 5.40 -7.16 2.58
C LYS A 84 4.41 -6.09 3.04
N SER A 85 3.71 -6.37 4.14
CA SER A 85 2.66 -5.48 4.68
C SER A 85 3.21 -4.12 5.13
N TYR A 86 4.47 -4.07 5.62
CA TYR A 86 5.13 -2.81 5.96
C TYR A 86 5.40 -1.95 4.72
N THR A 87 5.92 -2.55 3.66
CA THR A 87 6.15 -1.83 2.38
C THR A 87 4.83 -1.36 1.78
N LEU A 88 3.76 -2.17 1.84
CA LEU A 88 2.42 -1.75 1.40
C LEU A 88 1.86 -0.61 2.25
N THR A 89 2.07 -0.61 3.57
CA THR A 89 1.68 0.50 4.45
C THR A 89 2.32 1.81 3.97
N LEU A 90 3.63 1.82 3.75
CA LEU A 90 4.33 2.99 3.23
C LEU A 90 3.91 3.37 1.80
N PHE A 91 3.58 2.36 0.99
CA PHE A 91 3.12 2.58 -0.37
C PHE A 91 1.78 3.32 -0.41
N VAL A 92 0.82 2.89 0.39
CA VAL A 92 -0.48 3.57 0.50
C VAL A 92 -0.31 5.00 1.01
N GLN A 93 0.54 5.22 2.03
CA GLN A 93 0.86 6.56 2.52
C GLN A 93 1.43 7.43 1.39
N TRP A 94 2.42 6.92 0.65
CA TRP A 94 3.05 7.62 -0.45
C TRP A 94 2.05 7.95 -1.57
N CYS A 95 1.19 7.00 -1.95
CA CYS A 95 0.13 7.22 -2.95
C CYS A 95 -0.84 8.33 -2.51
N MET A 96 -1.27 8.32 -1.25
CA MET A 96 -2.15 9.35 -0.69
C MET A 96 -1.46 10.71 -0.59
N GLY A 97 -0.16 10.74 -0.31
CA GLY A 97 0.65 11.97 -0.35
C GLY A 97 0.79 12.55 -1.76
N LYS A 98 0.90 11.69 -2.77
CA LYS A 98 0.95 12.07 -4.19
C LYS A 98 -0.40 12.51 -4.72
N LYS A 99 -1.47 11.86 -4.26
CA LYS A 99 -2.82 11.99 -4.78
C LYS A 99 -3.82 11.76 -3.64
N ASN A 100 -4.25 12.84 -3.01
CA ASN A 100 -5.06 12.80 -1.80
C ASN A 100 -6.50 12.26 -2.02
N ASP A 101 -6.95 12.15 -3.26
CA ASP A 101 -8.21 11.51 -3.65
C ASP A 101 -8.08 9.98 -3.84
N THR A 102 -6.90 9.40 -3.54
CA THR A 102 -6.71 7.95 -3.57
C THR A 102 -7.66 7.26 -2.60
N ARG A 103 -8.48 6.35 -3.10
CA ARG A 103 -9.45 5.57 -2.33
C ARG A 103 -9.01 4.12 -2.28
N VAL A 104 -8.87 3.60 -1.07
CA VAL A 104 -8.34 2.26 -0.80
C VAL A 104 -9.39 1.39 -0.13
N ILE A 105 -9.58 0.18 -0.63
CA ILE A 105 -10.24 -0.90 0.09
C ILE A 105 -9.19 -1.97 0.37
N SER A 106 -8.91 -2.25 1.65
CA SER A 106 -8.00 -3.31 2.06
C SER A 106 -8.73 -4.47 2.72
N VAL A 107 -8.36 -5.67 2.33
CA VAL A 107 -8.95 -6.92 2.78
C VAL A 107 -7.85 -7.83 3.34
N SER A 108 -8.10 -8.44 4.49
CA SER A 108 -7.26 -9.51 5.07
C SER A 108 -8.14 -10.69 5.47
N TYR A 109 -7.56 -11.78 5.98
CA TYR A 109 -8.38 -12.93 6.37
C TYR A 109 -9.40 -12.63 7.49
N ASN A 110 -9.22 -11.55 8.26
CA ASN A 110 -10.21 -11.07 9.23
C ASN A 110 -10.14 -9.55 9.45
N ASP A 111 -11.19 -9.00 10.09
CA ASP A 111 -11.34 -7.57 10.37
C ASP A 111 -10.26 -7.00 11.30
N ILE A 112 -9.73 -7.81 12.23
CA ILE A 112 -8.70 -7.36 13.20
C ILE A 112 -7.40 -7.02 12.46
N LEU A 113 -6.97 -7.88 11.54
CA LEU A 113 -5.76 -7.63 10.74
C LEU A 113 -5.98 -6.51 9.73
N ALA A 114 -7.10 -6.52 9.03
CA ALA A 114 -7.45 -5.44 8.11
C ALA A 114 -7.46 -4.08 8.84
N GLY A 115 -8.11 -4.00 10.00
CA GLY A 115 -8.13 -2.79 10.82
C GLY A 115 -6.77 -2.40 11.38
N ARG A 116 -5.87 -3.36 11.66
CA ARG A 116 -4.49 -3.07 12.06
C ARG A 116 -3.70 -2.46 10.90
N PHE A 117 -3.84 -2.99 9.71
CA PHE A 117 -3.19 -2.44 8.52
C PHE A 117 -3.68 -1.00 8.25
N ALA A 118 -4.99 -0.77 8.27
CA ALA A 118 -5.59 0.56 8.09
C ALA A 118 -5.09 1.58 9.12
N ARG A 119 -5.01 1.18 10.40
CA ARG A 119 -4.44 2.02 11.46
C ARG A 119 -2.98 2.36 11.21
N ASN A 120 -2.15 1.39 10.81
CA ASN A 120 -0.75 1.65 10.52
C ASN A 120 -0.58 2.69 9.39
N VAL A 121 -1.42 2.63 8.36
CA VAL A 121 -1.42 3.64 7.28
C VAL A 121 -1.80 5.00 7.84
N ARG A 122 -2.92 5.09 8.56
CA ARG A 122 -3.44 6.33 9.15
C ARG A 122 -2.46 6.96 10.13
N ASP A 123 -2.00 6.18 11.11
CA ASP A 123 -1.13 6.65 12.19
C ASP A 123 0.23 7.10 11.64
N GLY A 124 0.70 6.50 10.54
CA GLY A 124 1.92 6.97 9.87
C GLY A 124 1.73 8.28 9.11
N ILE A 125 0.53 8.54 8.56
CA ILE A 125 0.20 9.85 7.97
C ILE A 125 0.06 10.91 9.07
N ASP A 126 -0.57 10.57 10.20
CA ASP A 126 -0.89 11.49 11.29
C ASP A 126 0.22 11.60 12.36
N ALA A 127 1.37 10.99 12.11
CA ALA A 127 2.47 10.95 13.08
C ALA A 127 3.01 12.34 13.39
N ASP A 128 3.11 12.66 14.68
CA ASP A 128 3.80 13.86 15.17
C ASP A 128 5.31 13.69 15.14
N LYS A 129 6.02 14.77 14.82
CA LYS A 129 7.47 14.81 14.85
C LYS A 129 7.99 15.00 16.27
N ILE A 130 8.32 13.91 16.94
CA ILE A 130 8.86 13.91 18.31
C ILE A 130 10.38 14.12 18.30
N ASP A 131 11.08 13.54 17.31
CA ASP A 131 12.53 13.62 17.15
C ASP A 131 12.86 14.28 15.81
N SER A 132 13.65 15.36 15.85
CA SER A 132 14.10 16.09 14.65
C SER A 132 14.93 15.24 13.69
N LYS A 133 15.58 14.17 14.20
CA LYS A 133 16.40 13.24 13.40
C LYS A 133 15.60 12.18 12.68
N VAL A 134 14.32 12.00 13.05
CA VAL A 134 13.43 11.00 12.42
C VAL A 134 12.59 11.68 11.36
N THR A 135 12.65 11.15 10.13
CA THR A 135 11.77 11.60 9.06
C THR A 135 10.38 11.01 9.26
N ILE A 136 9.36 11.84 9.18
CA ILE A 136 7.95 11.46 9.21
C ILE A 136 7.27 11.79 7.88
N PHE A 137 6.05 11.28 7.68
CA PHE A 137 5.28 11.51 6.46
C PHE A 137 5.14 13.00 6.10
N HIS A 138 4.86 13.86 7.08
CA HIS A 138 4.65 15.29 6.86
C HIS A 138 5.92 16.06 6.47
N ASP A 139 7.11 15.52 6.69
CA ASP A 139 8.35 16.11 6.15
C ASP A 139 8.39 16.02 4.62
N VAL A 140 7.69 15.01 4.04
CA VAL A 140 7.64 14.77 2.59
C VAL A 140 6.35 15.32 1.98
N PHE A 141 5.21 15.12 2.65
CA PHE A 141 3.87 15.52 2.18
C PHE A 141 3.16 16.41 3.22
N PRO A 142 3.57 17.67 3.37
CA PRO A 142 3.13 18.53 4.46
C PRO A 142 1.64 18.93 4.42
N THR A 143 1.00 18.81 3.26
CA THR A 143 -0.40 19.22 3.05
C THR A 143 -1.42 18.11 3.21
N THR A 144 -0.98 16.85 3.27
CA THR A 144 -1.89 15.71 3.41
C THR A 144 -2.10 15.38 4.88
N ARG A 145 -3.34 15.45 5.36
CA ARG A 145 -3.72 15.26 6.77
C ARG A 145 -4.87 14.30 6.90
N VAL A 146 -4.92 13.54 7.99
CA VAL A 146 -6.11 12.77 8.37
C VAL A 146 -7.20 13.73 8.86
N LYS A 147 -8.42 13.51 8.41
CA LYS A 147 -9.57 14.35 8.80
C LYS A 147 -9.90 14.13 10.27
N GLN A 148 -9.94 15.23 11.04
CA GLN A 148 -10.28 15.17 12.46
C GLN A 148 -11.72 14.68 12.67
N GLY A 149 -11.90 13.78 13.65
CA GLY A 149 -13.20 13.20 13.99
C GLY A 149 -13.66 12.06 13.08
N ASP A 150 -12.94 11.76 11.99
CA ASP A 150 -13.24 10.69 11.04
C ASP A 150 -12.06 9.69 10.98
N ALA A 151 -11.66 9.21 12.15
CA ALA A 151 -10.47 8.39 12.32
C ALA A 151 -10.79 7.03 12.98
N ALA A 152 -11.87 6.36 12.51
CA ALA A 152 -12.16 5.00 12.93
C ALA A 152 -11.06 4.04 12.49
N ALA A 153 -10.97 2.88 13.15
CA ALA A 153 -9.90 1.92 12.84
C ALA A 153 -9.97 1.36 11.43
N GLN A 154 -11.17 1.23 10.88
CA GLN A 154 -11.42 0.55 9.60
C GLN A 154 -11.92 1.48 8.50
N LEU A 155 -12.43 2.67 8.86
CA LEU A 155 -12.99 3.63 7.91
C LEU A 155 -12.53 5.03 8.28
N TRP A 156 -11.83 5.71 7.37
CA TRP A 156 -11.35 7.06 7.62
C TRP A 156 -11.08 7.82 6.32
N SER A 157 -10.94 9.13 6.45
CA SER A 157 -10.76 10.05 5.34
C SER A 157 -9.58 10.99 5.57
N LEU A 158 -9.06 11.56 4.50
CA LEU A 158 -8.15 12.71 4.52
C LEU A 158 -8.96 14.02 4.53
N GLU A 159 -8.33 15.13 4.95
CA GLU A 159 -8.94 16.45 4.88
C GLU A 159 -9.37 16.80 3.46
N GLY A 160 -10.58 17.36 3.33
CA GLY A 160 -11.17 17.70 2.04
C GLY A 160 -11.74 16.52 1.25
N GLN A 161 -11.65 15.30 1.76
CA GLN A 161 -12.18 14.10 1.11
C GLN A 161 -13.40 13.54 1.85
N PHE A 162 -14.27 12.85 1.11
CA PHE A 162 -15.41 12.16 1.69
C PHE A 162 -15.04 10.78 2.23
N PHE A 163 -14.14 10.08 1.51
CA PHE A 163 -13.70 8.72 1.82
C PHE A 163 -12.32 8.46 1.21
N ASN A 164 -11.40 7.88 1.98
CA ASN A 164 -10.10 7.43 1.47
C ASN A 164 -9.76 5.97 1.82
N TYR A 165 -10.24 5.44 2.94
CA TYR A 165 -9.82 4.12 3.37
C TYR A 165 -10.96 3.33 3.99
N LEU A 166 -11.14 2.09 3.52
CA LEU A 166 -11.98 1.07 4.14
C LEU A 166 -11.16 -0.21 4.32
N ALA A 167 -11.19 -0.77 5.52
CA ALA A 167 -10.59 -2.07 5.83
C ALA A 167 -11.66 -3.07 6.28
N THR A 168 -11.58 -4.30 5.79
CA THR A 168 -12.50 -5.36 6.17
C THR A 168 -11.84 -6.74 6.08
N GLY A 169 -12.40 -7.72 6.79
CA GLY A 169 -12.07 -9.12 6.59
C GLY A 169 -12.65 -9.66 5.29
N PHE A 170 -12.14 -10.80 4.83
CA PHE A 170 -12.69 -11.50 3.68
C PHE A 170 -14.15 -11.88 3.94
N GLY A 171 -15.03 -11.68 2.96
CA GLY A 171 -16.48 -11.85 3.11
C GLY A 171 -17.19 -10.66 3.78
N GLY A 172 -16.47 -9.61 4.18
CA GLY A 172 -17.06 -8.42 4.78
C GLY A 172 -17.86 -7.58 3.79
N THR A 173 -18.69 -6.68 4.33
CA THR A 173 -19.57 -5.81 3.54
C THR A 173 -18.80 -4.60 3.02
N ILE A 174 -18.68 -4.49 1.70
CA ILE A 174 -18.04 -3.36 0.99
C ILE A 174 -18.98 -2.73 -0.05
N THR A 175 -20.29 -2.92 0.11
CA THR A 175 -21.30 -2.41 -0.82
C THR A 175 -21.41 -0.89 -0.75
N GLY A 176 -21.63 -0.24 -1.91
CA GLY A 176 -21.86 1.20 -2.00
C GLY A 176 -20.59 2.07 -1.97
N ILE A 177 -19.40 1.46 -1.85
CA ILE A 177 -18.10 2.16 -1.85
C ILE A 177 -17.25 1.62 -3.00
N GLY A 178 -16.70 2.52 -3.81
CA GLY A 178 -15.73 2.20 -4.86
C GLY A 178 -14.31 2.62 -4.45
N CYS A 179 -13.29 2.01 -5.04
CA CYS A 179 -11.89 2.35 -4.77
C CYS A 179 -11.06 2.46 -6.05
N SER A 180 -10.06 3.30 -6.00
CA SER A 180 -9.02 3.38 -7.03
C SER A 180 -7.88 2.38 -6.79
N MET A 181 -7.80 1.82 -5.57
CA MET A 181 -6.80 0.83 -5.17
C MET A 181 -7.42 -0.23 -4.27
N GLY A 182 -7.52 -1.46 -4.75
CA GLY A 182 -7.88 -2.62 -3.95
C GLY A 182 -6.65 -3.36 -3.45
N ILE A 183 -6.61 -3.71 -2.18
CA ILE A 183 -5.50 -4.47 -1.58
C ILE A 183 -6.05 -5.72 -0.89
N ILE A 184 -5.46 -6.87 -1.20
CA ILE A 184 -5.72 -8.12 -0.47
C ILE A 184 -4.40 -8.55 0.17
N ASP A 185 -4.33 -8.53 1.50
CA ASP A 185 -3.13 -8.90 2.27
C ASP A 185 -3.38 -10.15 3.12
N ASP A 186 -2.66 -11.22 2.78
CA ASP A 186 -2.71 -12.54 3.43
C ASP A 186 -4.17 -13.03 3.68
N PRO A 187 -4.92 -13.39 2.61
CA PRO A 187 -6.35 -13.76 2.71
C PRO A 187 -6.60 -15.10 3.41
N ILE A 188 -5.58 -15.94 3.60
CA ILE A 188 -5.65 -17.27 4.19
C ILE A 188 -5.00 -17.26 5.57
N LYS A 189 -5.73 -17.75 6.58
CA LYS A 189 -5.30 -17.73 7.97
C LYS A 189 -4.27 -18.81 8.30
N ASN A 190 -4.49 -20.03 7.81
CA ASN A 190 -3.70 -21.21 8.16
C ASN A 190 -3.82 -22.31 7.10
N ASP A 191 -3.11 -23.41 7.33
CA ASP A 191 -3.11 -24.61 6.48
C ASP A 191 -4.49 -25.26 6.36
N GLN A 192 -5.30 -25.27 7.40
CA GLN A 192 -6.65 -25.84 7.37
C GLN A 192 -7.55 -25.11 6.38
N GLU A 193 -7.48 -23.79 6.32
CA GLU A 193 -8.19 -23.00 5.30
C GLU A 193 -7.56 -23.19 3.91
N ALA A 194 -6.24 -23.24 3.84
CA ALA A 194 -5.48 -23.34 2.59
C ALA A 194 -5.77 -24.62 1.78
N PHE A 195 -6.18 -25.69 2.47
CA PHE A 195 -6.51 -26.98 1.84
C PHE A 195 -8.01 -27.32 1.94
N ASN A 196 -8.85 -26.36 2.28
CA ASN A 196 -10.30 -26.50 2.29
C ASN A 196 -10.89 -25.90 1.01
N ASP A 197 -11.25 -26.75 0.05
CA ASP A 197 -11.79 -26.32 -1.24
C ASP A 197 -13.02 -25.42 -1.08
N HIS A 198 -13.90 -25.67 -0.11
CA HIS A 198 -15.08 -24.82 0.14
C HIS A 198 -14.68 -23.38 0.52
N VAL A 199 -13.71 -23.22 1.44
CA VAL A 199 -13.22 -21.91 1.84
C VAL A 199 -12.58 -21.18 0.65
N LEU A 200 -11.79 -21.88 -0.15
CA LEU A 200 -11.15 -21.29 -1.34
C LEU A 200 -12.17 -20.91 -2.42
N ASP A 201 -13.26 -21.68 -2.56
CA ASP A 201 -14.36 -21.37 -3.49
C ASP A 201 -15.17 -20.16 -3.02
N GLU A 202 -15.47 -20.07 -1.72
CA GLU A 202 -16.14 -18.89 -1.14
C GLU A 202 -15.27 -17.62 -1.28
N GLN A 203 -13.96 -17.73 -1.06
CA GLN A 203 -13.03 -16.62 -1.28
C GLN A 203 -13.01 -16.19 -2.75
N TRP A 204 -12.98 -17.14 -3.67
CA TRP A 204 -13.01 -16.84 -5.10
C TRP A 204 -14.31 -16.16 -5.52
N SER A 205 -15.46 -16.68 -5.11
CA SER A 205 -16.77 -16.09 -5.42
C SER A 205 -16.89 -14.68 -4.85
N TRP A 206 -16.48 -14.46 -3.59
CA TRP A 206 -16.51 -13.11 -3.00
C TRP A 206 -15.55 -12.15 -3.73
N TYR A 207 -14.37 -12.64 -4.12
CA TYR A 207 -13.42 -11.85 -4.91
C TYR A 207 -14.01 -11.43 -6.25
N THR A 208 -14.57 -12.37 -7.02
CA THR A 208 -15.11 -12.08 -8.36
C THR A 208 -16.40 -11.26 -8.31
N ASP A 209 -17.31 -11.61 -7.42
CA ASP A 209 -18.67 -11.05 -7.42
C ASP A 209 -18.77 -9.74 -6.63
N THR A 210 -17.92 -9.60 -5.59
CA THR A 210 -18.00 -8.46 -4.68
C THR A 210 -16.81 -7.53 -4.81
N PHE A 211 -15.58 -8.03 -4.60
CA PHE A 211 -14.40 -7.17 -4.53
C PHE A 211 -14.07 -6.51 -5.88
N LEU A 212 -14.03 -7.25 -6.97
CA LEU A 212 -13.74 -6.69 -8.30
C LEU A 212 -14.73 -5.61 -8.71
N SER A 213 -16.01 -5.75 -8.33
CA SER A 213 -17.03 -4.74 -8.62
C SER A 213 -16.81 -3.41 -7.87
N ARG A 214 -15.88 -3.34 -6.94
CA ARG A 214 -15.51 -2.12 -6.20
C ARG A 214 -14.33 -1.38 -6.81
N ILE A 215 -13.56 -2.03 -7.67
CA ILE A 215 -12.46 -1.37 -8.39
C ILE A 215 -13.09 -0.46 -9.45
N GLU A 216 -12.83 0.82 -9.34
CA GLU A 216 -13.33 1.82 -10.29
C GLU A 216 -12.56 1.76 -11.62
N GLU A 217 -13.13 2.34 -12.66
CA GLU A 217 -12.47 2.44 -13.95
C GLU A 217 -11.09 3.12 -13.80
N GLY A 218 -10.05 2.50 -14.35
CA GLY A 218 -8.67 2.96 -14.19
C GLY A 218 -8.02 2.60 -12.85
N GLY A 219 -8.77 2.01 -11.92
CA GLY A 219 -8.24 1.52 -10.64
C GLY A 219 -7.34 0.32 -10.79
N MET A 220 -6.61 -0.01 -9.72
CA MET A 220 -5.68 -1.13 -9.65
C MET A 220 -5.96 -2.01 -8.44
N GLN A 221 -5.48 -3.26 -8.49
CA GLN A 221 -5.47 -4.14 -7.34
C GLN A 221 -4.07 -4.71 -7.08
N ILE A 222 -3.79 -4.94 -5.80
CA ILE A 222 -2.56 -5.56 -5.32
C ILE A 222 -2.94 -6.71 -4.40
N ILE A 223 -2.50 -7.91 -4.74
CA ILE A 223 -2.71 -9.11 -3.92
C ILE A 223 -1.36 -9.53 -3.38
N VAL A 224 -1.24 -9.53 -2.06
CA VAL A 224 -0.01 -9.90 -1.36
C VAL A 224 -0.28 -11.09 -0.48
N MET A 225 0.39 -12.19 -0.72
CA MET A 225 0.24 -13.38 0.12
C MET A 225 1.47 -14.28 0.09
N THR A 226 1.54 -15.16 1.07
CA THR A 226 2.37 -16.36 0.96
C THR A 226 1.56 -17.41 0.25
N ARG A 227 2.11 -18.07 -0.78
CA ARG A 227 1.44 -19.14 -1.52
C ARG A 227 1.31 -20.39 -0.67
N TRP A 228 0.11 -20.98 -0.69
CA TRP A 228 -0.24 -22.18 0.05
C TRP A 228 -0.57 -23.36 -0.87
N SER A 229 -1.31 -23.11 -1.92
CA SER A 229 -1.72 -24.13 -2.89
C SER A 229 -1.88 -23.54 -4.30
N THR A 230 -2.05 -24.41 -5.30
CA THR A 230 -2.38 -23.98 -6.66
C THR A 230 -3.82 -23.48 -6.80
N LYS A 231 -4.69 -23.83 -5.83
CA LYS A 231 -6.10 -23.42 -5.81
C LYS A 231 -6.35 -22.14 -5.00
N ASP A 232 -5.31 -21.58 -4.35
CA ASP A 232 -5.45 -20.31 -3.64
C ASP A 232 -5.75 -19.15 -4.61
N LEU A 233 -6.12 -17.98 -4.08
CA LEU A 233 -6.50 -16.82 -4.89
C LEU A 233 -5.48 -16.50 -5.98
N CYS A 234 -4.19 -16.43 -5.63
CA CYS A 234 -3.13 -16.19 -6.60
C CYS A 234 -2.97 -17.33 -7.62
N GLY A 235 -3.21 -18.59 -7.22
CA GLY A 235 -3.19 -19.73 -8.13
C GLY A 235 -4.24 -19.63 -9.22
N ARG A 236 -5.47 -19.32 -8.82
CA ARG A 236 -6.59 -19.14 -9.77
C ARG A 236 -6.39 -17.94 -10.69
N LEU A 237 -5.81 -16.86 -10.17
CA LEU A 237 -5.50 -15.66 -10.98
C LEU A 237 -4.37 -15.90 -11.98
N LEU A 238 -3.39 -16.74 -11.66
CA LEU A 238 -2.33 -17.12 -12.61
C LEU A 238 -2.88 -17.91 -13.81
N GLU A 239 -3.98 -18.63 -13.64
CA GLU A 239 -4.66 -19.33 -14.74
C GLU A 239 -5.45 -18.37 -15.64
N SER A 240 -5.80 -17.17 -15.18
CA SER A 240 -6.57 -16.17 -15.93
C SER A 240 -5.75 -15.26 -16.84
N GLU A 241 -4.42 -15.35 -16.81
CA GLU A 241 -3.44 -14.58 -17.62
C GLU A 241 -3.47 -13.04 -17.48
N ASP A 242 -4.34 -12.47 -16.63
CA ASP A 242 -4.55 -11.02 -16.51
C ASP A 242 -3.69 -10.33 -15.42
N CYS A 243 -2.68 -11.01 -14.87
CA CYS A 243 -1.89 -10.52 -13.75
C CYS A 243 -0.40 -10.39 -14.03
N CYS A 244 0.22 -9.30 -13.57
CA CYS A 244 1.66 -9.21 -13.42
C CYS A 244 2.10 -9.79 -12.07
N THR A 245 3.12 -10.64 -12.06
CA THR A 245 3.63 -11.30 -10.85
C THR A 245 5.00 -10.77 -10.48
N ALA A 246 5.17 -10.32 -9.22
CA ALA A 246 6.47 -10.04 -8.61
C ALA A 246 6.78 -11.12 -7.56
N THR A 247 7.84 -11.88 -7.76
CA THR A 247 8.32 -12.96 -6.88
C THR A 247 9.70 -12.66 -6.32
#